data_2a38faeb6d53c7fb22bcc238cc44c49f
#
_entry.id   2a38faeb6d53c7fb22bcc238cc44c49f
#
_cell.length_a   1.000
_cell.length_b   1.000
_cell.length_c   1.000
_cell.angle_alpha   90.00
_cell.angle_beta   90.00
_cell.angle_gamma   90.00
#
_symmetry.space_group_name_H-M   'P 1'
#
loop_
_entity.id
_entity.type
_entity.pdbx_description
1 polymer ?
#
loop_
_entity_poly.entity_id
_entity_poly.type
_entity_poly.pdbx_seq_one_letter_code
_entity_poly.pdbx_strand_id
1 'polypeptide(L)'
;PIIMYGNNKEYSVVGQHPYDPDHVILPEIMKDNGYTTGMFGKWAGGYEGSCSTPDKRGIDEYYGYICQFQAHLYYPNFLNRYSKALGDTGVVRIVMDENIKYPMYGPEYQKRSQYSADMIHEKAMEWLDQQDTKQPFFGIFTYTLPHAELVQPEDSILNEYKAKFDPDKVYKGSEGSRYNAITHTHAQFAAMITRLDYYVGEVLKKLKEKGLDENTLVIFSSDNGPHEEGGADPTFFGRDGKLRGLKRQCHEGGIRIPFIARWPGHVPAGKVNDHICAFYDLMPTFCDVAGIKNYEKKYRNKEKEVDYFDGISFAPTLLGKKKQKQHDFLYWEFNETNQIAVRMDDWKLIVKKGKPFLYNLKTDIHEDNDVALQHPDIVEKLKKVIFEQRIPNPYFSVTLPKQ
;
A
#
# COMPACT_ATOMS: atom_id res chain seq x y z
N PRO A 1 4.79 -3.24 -12.12
CA PRO A 1 4.56 -4.67 -12.29
C PRO A 1 5.41 -5.47 -11.31
N ILE A 2 4.80 -6.43 -10.63
CA ILE A 2 5.49 -7.29 -9.68
C ILE A 2 6.10 -8.43 -10.47
N ILE A 3 7.42 -8.39 -10.65
CA ILE A 3 8.16 -9.52 -11.20
C ILE A 3 9.07 -10.00 -10.09
N MET A 4 8.93 -11.27 -9.71
CA MET A 4 9.84 -11.89 -8.77
C MET A 4 11.10 -12.33 -9.50
N TYR A 5 12.25 -11.76 -9.16
CA TYR A 5 13.55 -12.24 -9.57
C TYR A 5 14.11 -13.18 -8.49
N GLY A 6 14.44 -14.38 -8.84
CA GLY A 6 15.16 -15.31 -7.97
C GLY A 6 14.90 -16.77 -8.30
N ASN A 7 15.94 -17.58 -8.26
CA ASN A 7 15.88 -19.03 -8.41
C ASN A 7 15.29 -19.62 -7.12
N ASN A 8 14.20 -20.36 -7.21
CA ASN A 8 13.41 -20.93 -6.12
C ASN A 8 14.17 -21.90 -5.16
N LYS A 9 15.46 -22.10 -5.29
CA LYS A 9 16.22 -23.06 -4.48
C LYS A 9 17.12 -22.44 -3.41
N GLU A 10 17.47 -21.18 -3.56
CA GLU A 10 18.23 -20.44 -2.54
C GLU A 10 17.65 -19.03 -2.49
N TYR A 11 16.93 -18.67 -1.46
CA TYR A 11 16.36 -17.33 -1.25
C TYR A 11 17.43 -16.22 -1.06
N SER A 12 18.52 -16.32 -1.80
CA SER A 12 19.65 -15.39 -1.70
C SER A 12 19.32 -14.00 -2.21
N VAL A 13 18.47 -13.91 -3.25
CA VAL A 13 18.02 -12.62 -3.79
C VAL A 13 16.58 -12.74 -4.27
N VAL A 14 15.62 -12.39 -3.45
CA VAL A 14 14.20 -12.37 -3.79
C VAL A 14 13.68 -10.94 -3.67
N GLY A 15 12.95 -10.48 -4.67
CA GLY A 15 12.34 -9.14 -4.66
C GLY A 15 11.50 -8.89 -5.90
N GLN A 16 11.18 -7.63 -6.10
CA GLN A 16 10.36 -7.14 -7.20
C GLN A 16 11.24 -6.52 -8.28
N HIS A 17 10.65 -6.28 -9.44
CA HIS A 17 11.30 -5.49 -10.47
C HIS A 17 11.64 -4.10 -9.89
N PRO A 18 12.88 -3.63 -10.01
CA PRO A 18 13.27 -2.31 -9.53
C PRO A 18 12.45 -1.21 -10.22
N TYR A 19 12.17 -0.14 -9.49
CA TYR A 19 11.71 1.08 -10.13
C TYR A 19 12.77 1.56 -11.14
N ASP A 20 12.31 2.10 -12.24
CA ASP A 20 13.20 2.74 -13.21
C ASP A 20 13.95 3.88 -12.50
N PRO A 21 15.29 3.89 -12.52
CA PRO A 21 16.09 4.92 -11.85
C PRO A 21 15.84 6.33 -12.40
N ASP A 22 15.35 6.44 -13.63
CA ASP A 22 15.00 7.73 -14.24
C ASP A 22 13.65 8.29 -13.76
N HIS A 23 12.85 7.49 -13.07
CA HIS A 23 11.59 7.92 -12.47
C HIS A 23 11.83 8.35 -11.02
N VAL A 24 11.64 9.64 -10.73
CA VAL A 24 11.67 10.13 -9.37
C VAL A 24 10.50 9.58 -8.54
N ILE A 25 10.78 9.27 -7.28
CA ILE A 25 9.74 8.91 -6.31
C ILE A 25 9.62 9.96 -5.20
N LEU A 26 8.51 9.98 -4.52
CA LEU A 26 8.21 11.00 -3.51
C LEU A 26 9.29 11.17 -2.42
N PRO A 27 9.88 10.11 -1.83
CA PRO A 27 10.96 10.28 -0.85
C PRO A 27 12.17 11.06 -1.38
N GLU A 28 12.52 10.88 -2.65
CA GLU A 28 13.64 11.63 -3.27
C GLU A 28 13.32 13.13 -3.35
N ILE A 29 12.08 13.48 -3.73
CA ILE A 29 11.63 14.87 -3.77
C ILE A 29 11.68 15.48 -2.37
N MET A 30 11.16 14.78 -1.36
CA MET A 30 11.13 15.27 0.02
C MET A 30 12.55 15.47 0.56
N LYS A 31 13.44 14.49 0.37
CA LYS A 31 14.84 14.57 0.79
C LYS A 31 15.59 15.74 0.13
N ASP A 32 15.42 15.93 -1.18
CA ASP A 32 16.02 17.03 -1.94
C ASP A 32 15.54 18.42 -1.48
N ASN A 33 14.39 18.46 -0.79
CA ASN A 33 13.84 19.70 -0.24
C ASN A 33 14.02 19.79 1.30
N GLY A 34 15.00 19.06 1.82
CA GLY A 34 15.49 19.21 3.18
C GLY A 34 14.74 18.41 4.24
N TYR A 35 13.91 17.46 3.86
CA TYR A 35 13.25 16.56 4.81
C TYR A 35 14.17 15.41 5.22
N THR A 36 14.20 15.07 6.50
CA THR A 36 14.70 13.78 6.96
C THR A 36 13.68 12.70 6.59
N THR A 37 14.14 11.61 5.98
CA THR A 37 13.24 10.60 5.43
C THR A 37 13.39 9.26 6.13
N GLY A 38 12.28 8.68 6.58
CA GLY A 38 12.23 7.35 7.19
C GLY A 38 11.15 6.48 6.57
N MET A 39 11.44 5.17 6.40
CA MET A 39 10.44 4.22 5.93
C MET A 39 10.52 2.91 6.72
N PHE A 40 9.37 2.46 7.23
CA PHE A 40 9.27 1.30 8.12
C PHE A 40 8.17 0.36 7.64
N GLY A 41 8.58 -0.88 7.27
CA GLY A 41 7.67 -1.88 6.73
C GLY A 41 8.07 -2.42 5.36
N LYS A 42 7.11 -2.62 4.48
CA LYS A 42 7.30 -3.24 3.16
C LYS A 42 7.74 -2.23 2.11
N TRP A 43 8.89 -2.47 1.47
CA TRP A 43 9.40 -1.65 0.35
C TRP A 43 8.76 -2.03 -0.99
N ALA A 44 8.96 -3.26 -1.43
CA ALA A 44 8.43 -3.80 -2.69
C ALA A 44 8.83 -3.06 -3.99
N GLY A 45 9.87 -2.25 -3.97
CA GLY A 45 10.34 -1.47 -5.12
C GLY A 45 11.65 -1.93 -5.73
N GLY A 46 12.06 -3.17 -5.46
CA GLY A 46 13.31 -3.74 -5.96
C GLY A 46 13.72 -5.01 -5.20
N TYR A 47 14.98 -5.37 -5.27
CA TYR A 47 15.60 -6.47 -4.54
C TYR A 47 16.95 -6.00 -3.97
N GLU A 48 17.51 -6.73 -3.02
CA GLU A 48 18.81 -6.41 -2.41
C GLU A 48 19.90 -6.29 -3.48
N GLY A 49 20.63 -5.17 -3.46
CA GLY A 49 21.67 -4.86 -4.47
C GLY A 49 21.14 -4.23 -5.76
N SER A 50 19.83 -4.12 -5.98
CA SER A 50 19.27 -3.44 -7.15
C SER A 50 19.53 -1.92 -7.13
N CYS A 51 19.22 -1.25 -8.25
CA CYS A 51 19.29 0.21 -8.34
C CYS A 51 18.17 0.92 -7.56
N SER A 52 17.21 0.19 -7.01
CA SER A 52 16.01 0.74 -6.37
C SER A 52 15.79 0.17 -4.97
N THR A 53 16.83 0.13 -4.16
CA THR A 53 16.74 -0.10 -2.71
C THR A 53 16.51 1.22 -1.96
N PRO A 54 15.97 1.22 -0.73
CA PRO A 54 15.66 2.43 0.01
C PRO A 54 16.80 3.45 0.10
N ASP A 55 18.03 2.97 0.38
CA ASP A 55 19.26 3.79 0.44
C ASP A 55 19.53 4.59 -0.84
N LYS A 56 19.16 4.05 -2.01
CA LYS A 56 19.33 4.67 -3.32
C LYS A 56 18.16 5.53 -3.78
N ARG A 57 17.02 5.45 -3.06
CA ARG A 57 15.76 6.08 -3.44
C ARG A 57 15.25 7.09 -2.40
N GLY A 58 16.20 7.85 -1.84
CA GLY A 58 15.87 9.00 -1.01
C GLY A 58 15.44 8.69 0.43
N ILE A 59 15.67 7.49 0.95
CA ILE A 59 15.40 7.13 2.35
C ILE A 59 16.69 7.24 3.17
N ASP A 60 16.64 7.93 4.31
CA ASP A 60 17.75 8.05 5.27
C ASP A 60 17.76 6.92 6.29
N GLU A 61 16.57 6.48 6.72
CA GLU A 61 16.38 5.40 7.70
C GLU A 61 15.33 4.40 7.20
N TYR A 62 15.68 3.14 7.14
CA TYR A 62 14.80 2.06 6.71
C TYR A 62 14.88 0.85 7.63
N TYR A 63 13.73 0.25 7.95
CA TYR A 63 13.66 -1.04 8.63
C TYR A 63 12.42 -1.81 8.17
N GLY A 64 12.60 -3.03 7.64
CA GLY A 64 11.47 -3.83 7.18
C GLY A 64 11.82 -4.88 6.12
N TYR A 65 10.94 -5.07 5.15
CA TYR A 65 11.06 -6.07 4.09
C TYR A 65 11.36 -5.44 2.75
N ILE A 66 12.50 -5.72 2.16
CA ILE A 66 12.76 -5.34 0.75
C ILE A 66 11.82 -6.11 -0.17
N CYS A 67 11.68 -7.41 0.07
CA CYS A 67 10.87 -8.31 -0.76
C CYS A 67 9.41 -8.35 -0.31
N GLN A 68 8.48 -8.08 -1.24
CA GLN A 68 7.05 -8.22 -0.98
C GLN A 68 6.65 -9.65 -0.61
N PHE A 69 7.30 -10.66 -1.18
CA PHE A 69 6.99 -12.06 -0.88
C PHE A 69 7.36 -12.42 0.54
N GLN A 70 8.53 -11.98 1.02
CA GLN A 70 8.97 -12.19 2.39
C GLN A 70 8.04 -11.50 3.41
N ALA A 71 7.44 -10.37 3.02
CA ALA A 71 6.50 -9.63 3.86
C ALA A 71 5.17 -10.35 4.15
N HIS A 72 4.98 -11.56 3.64
CA HIS A 72 3.90 -12.47 4.04
C HIS A 72 4.22 -13.25 5.34
N LEU A 73 5.44 -13.15 5.85
CA LEU A 73 5.91 -13.85 7.04
C LEU A 73 6.06 -12.87 8.20
N TYR A 74 5.32 -13.09 9.28
CA TYR A 74 5.43 -12.25 10.47
C TYR A 74 6.52 -12.70 11.44
N TYR A 75 7.08 -13.90 11.24
CA TYR A 75 8.26 -14.42 11.94
C TYR A 75 9.35 -14.78 10.91
N PRO A 76 9.90 -13.78 10.19
CA PRO A 76 10.88 -14.03 9.13
C PRO A 76 12.24 -14.45 9.70
N ASN A 77 13.13 -14.95 8.85
CA ASN A 77 14.51 -15.26 9.22
C ASN A 77 15.38 -14.00 9.35
N PHE A 78 15.01 -12.93 8.65
CA PHE A 78 15.69 -11.64 8.72
C PHE A 78 14.73 -10.51 8.31
N LEU A 79 15.08 -9.32 8.73
CA LEU A 79 14.59 -8.06 8.18
C LEU A 79 15.76 -7.29 7.56
N ASN A 80 15.44 -6.25 6.80
CA ASN A 80 16.43 -5.40 6.18
C ASN A 80 16.49 -4.05 6.91
N ARG A 81 17.69 -3.51 7.05
CA ARG A 81 17.94 -2.18 7.60
C ARG A 81 18.83 -1.38 6.66
N TYR A 82 18.59 -0.10 6.61
CA TYR A 82 19.53 0.92 6.18
C TYR A 82 19.43 2.11 7.13
N SER A 83 20.56 2.56 7.63
CA SER A 83 20.64 3.74 8.49
C SER A 83 21.82 4.61 8.08
N LYS A 84 21.52 5.78 7.54
CA LYS A 84 22.53 6.81 7.25
C LYS A 84 23.21 7.27 8.53
N ALA A 85 22.47 7.38 9.63
CA ALA A 85 23.00 7.81 10.93
C ALA A 85 24.02 6.80 11.51
N LEU A 86 23.85 5.50 11.26
CA LEU A 86 24.79 4.45 11.65
C LEU A 86 25.96 4.28 10.65
N GLY A 87 25.97 5.01 9.54
CA GLY A 87 26.99 4.91 8.51
C GLY A 87 26.88 3.68 7.61
N ASP A 88 25.70 3.09 7.49
CA ASP A 88 25.46 1.98 6.56
C ASP A 88 25.78 2.44 5.11
N THR A 89 26.53 1.63 4.38
CA THR A 89 26.88 1.91 2.96
C THR A 89 25.85 1.35 1.97
N GLY A 90 24.84 0.67 2.47
CA GLY A 90 23.73 0.08 1.72
C GLY A 90 22.84 -0.73 2.66
N VAL A 91 21.81 -1.36 2.09
CA VAL A 91 20.88 -2.21 2.86
C VAL A 91 21.62 -3.43 3.40
N VAL A 92 21.43 -3.72 4.69
CA VAL A 92 21.98 -4.87 5.41
C VAL A 92 20.86 -5.78 5.94
N ARG A 93 21.15 -7.06 6.11
CA ARG A 93 20.22 -8.02 6.75
C ARG A 93 20.44 -8.05 8.26
N ILE A 94 19.33 -7.98 9.00
CA ILE A 94 19.28 -8.20 10.42
C ILE A 94 18.68 -9.59 10.65
N VAL A 95 19.52 -10.56 10.98
CA VAL A 95 19.12 -11.94 11.22
C VAL A 95 18.29 -12.02 12.50
N MET A 96 17.21 -12.79 12.44
CA MET A 96 16.26 -12.98 13.52
C MET A 96 16.31 -14.43 13.98
N ASP A 97 16.22 -14.66 15.29
CA ASP A 97 16.21 -16.01 15.89
C ASP A 97 17.26 -16.96 15.28
N GLU A 98 18.55 -16.63 15.43
CA GLU A 98 19.70 -17.33 14.80
C GLU A 98 19.72 -18.86 14.99
N ASN A 99 19.03 -19.36 16.03
CA ASN A 99 18.96 -20.77 16.36
C ASN A 99 17.85 -21.55 15.62
N ILE A 100 16.99 -20.87 14.86
CA ILE A 100 15.89 -21.51 14.14
C ILE A 100 16.27 -21.68 12.67
N LYS A 101 16.72 -22.90 12.33
CA LYS A 101 17.03 -23.27 10.94
C LYS A 101 15.73 -23.34 10.12
N TYR A 102 15.84 -22.93 8.84
CA TYR A 102 14.80 -23.11 7.83
C TYR A 102 14.12 -24.49 7.90
N PRO A 103 12.81 -24.62 7.73
CA PRO A 103 12.02 -23.98 6.67
C PRO A 103 11.13 -22.82 7.17
N MET A 104 10.79 -21.89 6.25
CA MET A 104 9.88 -20.76 6.50
C MET A 104 8.45 -21.19 6.86
N TYR A 105 8.11 -22.44 6.68
CA TYR A 105 6.78 -22.99 6.87
C TYR A 105 6.83 -24.21 7.77
N GLY A 106 5.77 -24.45 8.53
CA GLY A 106 5.63 -25.60 9.40
C GLY A 106 5.48 -25.25 10.88
N PRO A 107 5.30 -26.24 11.76
CA PRO A 107 4.99 -26.02 13.18
C PRO A 107 6.08 -25.28 13.96
N GLU A 108 7.32 -25.31 13.50
CA GLU A 108 8.43 -24.59 14.14
C GLU A 108 8.36 -23.07 13.91
N TYR A 109 7.67 -22.62 12.86
CA TYR A 109 7.51 -21.22 12.55
C TYR A 109 6.83 -20.43 13.68
N GLN A 110 5.80 -21.01 14.30
CA GLN A 110 5.05 -20.38 15.39
C GLN A 110 5.78 -20.37 16.73
N LYS A 111 6.90 -21.07 16.86
CA LYS A 111 7.75 -21.06 18.06
C LYS A 111 8.73 -19.90 18.11
N ARG A 112 8.79 -19.09 17.04
CA ARG A 112 9.66 -17.92 16.98
C ARG A 112 9.11 -16.81 17.88
N SER A 113 10.01 -16.05 18.47
CA SER A 113 9.68 -15.00 19.46
C SER A 113 9.64 -13.60 18.87
N GLN A 114 10.33 -13.37 17.74
CA GLN A 114 10.50 -12.04 17.17
C GLN A 114 9.42 -11.75 16.13
N TYR A 115 8.34 -11.13 16.57
CA TYR A 115 7.24 -10.72 15.71
C TYR A 115 7.61 -9.45 14.94
N SER A 116 7.74 -9.55 13.63
CA SER A 116 8.28 -8.49 12.78
C SER A 116 7.48 -7.20 12.79
N ALA A 117 6.15 -7.28 12.94
CA ALA A 117 5.32 -6.09 12.95
C ALA A 117 5.61 -5.22 14.18
N ASP A 118 5.80 -5.83 15.37
CA ASP A 118 6.20 -5.11 16.58
C ASP A 118 7.60 -4.50 16.41
N MET A 119 8.57 -5.27 15.90
CA MET A 119 9.94 -4.79 15.67
C MET A 119 10.01 -3.63 14.69
N ILE A 120 9.23 -3.69 13.59
CA ILE A 120 9.15 -2.60 12.61
C ILE A 120 8.55 -1.35 13.26
N HIS A 121 7.52 -1.53 14.09
CA HIS A 121 6.89 -0.42 14.80
C HIS A 121 7.84 0.19 15.84
N GLU A 122 8.54 -0.61 16.62
CA GLU A 122 9.55 -0.13 17.57
C GLU A 122 10.62 0.73 16.86
N LYS A 123 11.13 0.28 15.70
CA LYS A 123 12.11 1.06 14.92
C LYS A 123 11.51 2.34 14.34
N ALA A 124 10.27 2.33 13.96
CA ALA A 124 9.54 3.53 13.53
C ALA A 124 9.41 4.53 14.69
N MET A 125 9.13 4.06 15.90
CA MET A 125 9.00 4.89 17.10
C MET A 125 10.37 5.43 17.58
N GLU A 126 11.44 4.64 17.50
CA GLU A 126 12.82 5.08 17.76
C GLU A 126 13.22 6.21 16.79
N TRP A 127 12.91 6.06 15.51
CA TRP A 127 13.17 7.09 14.51
C TRP A 127 12.35 8.35 14.76
N LEU A 128 11.06 8.21 15.09
CA LEU A 128 10.20 9.35 15.38
C LEU A 128 10.65 10.10 16.65
N ASP A 129 11.24 9.40 17.63
CA ASP A 129 11.85 10.01 18.81
C ASP A 129 13.04 10.93 18.48
N GLN A 130 13.73 10.71 17.39
CA GLN A 130 14.86 11.53 16.96
C GLN A 130 14.40 12.80 16.23
N GLN A 131 13.13 12.90 15.81
CA GLN A 131 12.64 14.08 15.10
C GLN A 131 12.39 15.24 16.07
N ASP A 132 12.55 16.46 15.57
CA ASP A 132 12.32 17.69 16.35
C ASP A 132 11.66 18.77 15.46
N THR A 133 11.43 19.96 16.05
CA THR A 133 10.79 21.08 15.36
C THR A 133 11.73 21.86 14.44
N LYS A 134 13.02 21.55 14.40
CA LYS A 134 14.04 22.30 13.62
C LYS A 134 14.19 21.77 12.21
N GLN A 135 14.00 20.46 12.04
CA GLN A 135 14.18 19.76 10.79
C GLN A 135 12.85 19.12 10.37
N PRO A 136 12.31 19.42 9.18
CA PRO A 136 11.12 18.72 8.68
C PRO A 136 11.44 17.24 8.41
N PHE A 137 10.46 16.38 8.60
CA PHE A 137 10.60 14.95 8.36
C PHE A 137 9.47 14.41 7.49
N PHE A 138 9.75 13.31 6.79
CA PHE A 138 8.82 12.56 5.98
C PHE A 138 8.91 11.07 6.33
N GLY A 139 7.89 10.57 7.04
CA GLY A 139 7.80 9.19 7.51
C GLY A 139 6.79 8.39 6.69
N ILE A 140 7.16 7.19 6.28
CA ILE A 140 6.30 6.24 5.56
C ILE A 140 6.25 4.93 6.37
N PHE A 141 5.07 4.60 6.91
CA PHE A 141 4.85 3.40 7.71
C PHE A 141 4.02 2.39 6.93
N THR A 142 4.69 1.53 6.16
CA THR A 142 4.06 0.50 5.31
C THR A 142 3.91 -0.81 6.08
N TYR A 143 3.14 -0.75 7.18
CA TYR A 143 2.81 -1.93 7.97
C TYR A 143 2.16 -3.01 7.12
N THR A 144 2.52 -4.27 7.37
CA THR A 144 1.96 -5.40 6.61
C THR A 144 0.61 -5.86 7.14
N LEU A 145 0.25 -5.48 8.37
CA LEU A 145 -1.05 -5.76 8.95
C LEU A 145 -2.20 -5.11 8.17
N PRO A 146 -3.32 -5.78 7.93
CA PRO A 146 -3.71 -7.14 8.28
C PRO A 146 -3.54 -8.16 7.14
N HIS A 147 -2.48 -8.06 6.33
CA HIS A 147 -2.22 -9.02 5.24
C HIS A 147 -2.05 -10.45 5.77
N ALA A 148 -2.40 -11.47 4.99
CA ALA A 148 -2.01 -12.83 5.31
C ALA A 148 -0.47 -12.97 5.27
N GLU A 149 0.11 -13.76 6.13
CA GLU A 149 -0.42 -14.83 6.98
C GLU A 149 -1.16 -14.26 8.19
N LEU A 150 -2.31 -14.87 8.56
CA LEU A 150 -3.10 -14.41 9.72
C LEU A 150 -2.51 -14.97 11.02
N VAL A 151 -1.42 -14.39 11.47
CA VAL A 151 -0.74 -14.83 12.68
C VAL A 151 -0.39 -13.66 13.59
N GLN A 152 -0.64 -13.84 14.89
CA GLN A 152 -0.37 -12.90 15.96
C GLN A 152 0.40 -13.57 17.09
N PRO A 153 1.14 -12.82 17.91
CA PRO A 153 1.61 -13.31 19.20
C PRO A 153 0.46 -13.81 20.08
N GLU A 154 0.72 -14.86 20.87
CA GLU A 154 -0.23 -15.36 21.87
C GLU A 154 -0.24 -14.41 23.09
N ASP A 155 -0.92 -13.29 22.95
CA ASP A 155 -1.04 -12.23 23.95
C ASP A 155 -2.49 -11.93 24.35
N SER A 156 -2.69 -10.91 25.17
CA SER A 156 -4.01 -10.50 25.66
C SER A 156 -4.95 -10.08 24.52
N ILE A 157 -4.43 -9.43 23.47
CA ILE A 157 -5.22 -8.97 22.32
C ILE A 157 -5.81 -10.18 21.59
N LEU A 158 -4.97 -11.15 21.23
CA LEU A 158 -5.43 -12.35 20.52
C LEU A 158 -6.37 -13.19 21.39
N ASN A 159 -6.06 -13.35 22.68
CA ASN A 159 -6.86 -14.16 23.60
C ASN A 159 -8.25 -13.58 23.82
N GLU A 160 -8.41 -12.28 23.85
CA GLU A 160 -9.72 -11.62 23.88
C GLU A 160 -10.58 -12.03 22.68
N TYR A 161 -10.03 -11.97 21.46
CA TYR A 161 -10.75 -12.33 20.25
C TYR A 161 -10.99 -13.83 20.11
N LYS A 162 -10.08 -14.68 20.57
CA LYS A 162 -10.33 -16.13 20.65
C LYS A 162 -11.55 -16.43 21.51
N ALA A 163 -11.65 -15.83 22.69
CA ALA A 163 -12.81 -16.01 23.56
C ALA A 163 -14.11 -15.45 22.94
N LYS A 164 -14.03 -14.37 22.17
CA LYS A 164 -15.17 -13.72 21.54
C LYS A 164 -15.76 -14.50 20.36
N PHE A 165 -14.93 -15.23 19.62
CA PHE A 165 -15.29 -15.91 18.36
C PHE A 165 -15.27 -17.44 18.48
N ASP A 166 -15.30 -18.03 19.67
CA ASP A 166 -15.33 -19.48 19.87
C ASP A 166 -16.73 -20.07 19.65
N PRO A 167 -16.94 -21.11 18.80
CA PRO A 167 -15.94 -21.72 17.92
C PRO A 167 -15.61 -20.86 16.69
N ASP A 168 -14.33 -20.74 16.36
CA ASP A 168 -13.85 -19.93 15.25
C ASP A 168 -13.44 -20.79 14.03
N LYS A 169 -13.33 -20.13 12.88
CA LYS A 169 -12.92 -20.72 11.61
C LYS A 169 -11.48 -21.19 11.65
N VAL A 170 -11.23 -22.37 11.06
CA VAL A 170 -9.89 -22.94 10.88
C VAL A 170 -9.51 -22.87 9.40
N TYR A 171 -8.32 -22.35 9.11
CA TYR A 171 -7.68 -22.47 7.82
C TYR A 171 -6.70 -23.65 7.87
N LYS A 172 -6.96 -24.68 7.07
CA LYS A 172 -6.15 -25.93 7.09
C LYS A 172 -4.84 -25.81 6.32
N GLY A 173 -4.61 -24.68 5.63
CA GLY A 173 -3.57 -24.61 4.62
C GLY A 173 -3.93 -25.46 3.38
N SER A 174 -3.07 -25.47 2.39
CA SER A 174 -3.13 -26.38 1.24
C SER A 174 -1.72 -26.78 0.86
N GLU A 175 -1.55 -27.97 0.30
CA GLU A 175 -0.27 -28.40 -0.25
C GLU A 175 0.20 -27.38 -1.29
N GLY A 176 1.44 -26.90 -1.14
CA GLY A 176 1.96 -25.78 -1.94
C GLY A 176 1.45 -24.38 -1.54
N SER A 177 0.61 -24.29 -0.51
CA SER A 177 0.19 -22.99 0.04
C SER A 177 1.39 -22.23 0.60
N ARG A 178 1.36 -20.91 0.42
CA ARG A 178 2.33 -19.97 1.03
C ARG A 178 2.01 -19.66 2.49
N TYR A 179 0.89 -20.15 2.99
CA TYR A 179 0.38 -19.82 4.31
C TYR A 179 0.23 -21.10 5.13
N ASN A 180 0.68 -21.05 6.37
CA ASN A 180 0.54 -22.14 7.33
C ASN A 180 -0.92 -22.40 7.69
N ALA A 181 -1.22 -23.60 8.22
CA ALA A 181 -2.50 -23.88 8.84
C ALA A 181 -2.67 -22.98 10.07
N ILE A 182 -3.83 -22.35 10.21
CA ILE A 182 -4.13 -21.36 11.25
C ILE A 182 -5.46 -21.71 11.89
N THR A 183 -5.47 -21.76 13.21
CA THR A 183 -6.68 -21.82 14.01
C THR A 183 -7.18 -20.40 14.35
N HIS A 184 -8.47 -20.24 14.53
CA HIS A 184 -9.07 -18.97 14.95
C HIS A 184 -8.79 -17.82 13.96
N THR A 185 -9.09 -18.02 12.68
CA THR A 185 -8.75 -17.06 11.62
C THR A 185 -9.42 -15.70 11.79
N HIS A 186 -10.67 -15.65 12.29
CA HIS A 186 -11.35 -14.39 12.57
C HIS A 186 -10.71 -13.67 13.76
N ALA A 187 -10.37 -14.40 14.82
CA ALA A 187 -9.68 -13.84 15.99
C ALA A 187 -8.30 -13.28 15.61
N GLN A 188 -7.53 -14.02 14.83
CA GLN A 188 -6.23 -13.56 14.31
C GLN A 188 -6.39 -12.26 13.51
N PHE A 189 -7.33 -12.21 12.56
CA PHE A 189 -7.56 -11.01 11.75
C PHE A 189 -7.99 -9.80 12.60
N ALA A 190 -8.93 -10.00 13.53
CA ALA A 190 -9.37 -8.94 14.42
C ALA A 190 -8.23 -8.40 15.31
N ALA A 191 -7.41 -9.30 15.83
CA ALA A 191 -6.22 -8.94 16.61
C ALA A 191 -5.19 -8.15 15.78
N MET A 192 -5.00 -8.51 14.49
CA MET A 192 -4.14 -7.74 13.58
C MET A 192 -4.63 -6.29 13.40
N ILE A 193 -5.93 -6.11 13.22
CA ILE A 193 -6.53 -4.76 13.09
C ILE A 193 -6.36 -3.96 14.39
N THR A 194 -6.62 -4.58 15.53
CA THR A 194 -6.45 -3.92 16.83
C THR A 194 -5.00 -3.53 17.10
N ARG A 195 -4.05 -4.39 16.73
CA ARG A 195 -2.62 -4.10 16.83
C ARG A 195 -2.20 -2.94 15.93
N LEU A 196 -2.70 -2.92 14.69
CA LEU A 196 -2.47 -1.80 13.77
C LEU A 196 -3.03 -0.48 14.32
N ASP A 197 -4.25 -0.51 14.87
CA ASP A 197 -4.87 0.67 15.51
C ASP A 197 -4.03 1.16 16.70
N TYR A 198 -3.53 0.23 17.51
CA TYR A 198 -2.60 0.54 18.60
C TYR A 198 -1.33 1.25 18.10
N TYR A 199 -0.69 0.75 17.03
CA TYR A 199 0.49 1.39 16.45
C TYR A 199 0.20 2.81 15.96
N VAL A 200 -0.94 3.02 15.30
CA VAL A 200 -1.36 4.37 14.88
C VAL A 200 -1.56 5.27 16.09
N GLY A 201 -2.18 4.76 17.16
CA GLY A 201 -2.36 5.47 18.42
C GLY A 201 -1.03 5.91 19.04
N GLU A 202 -0.02 5.02 19.04
CA GLU A 202 1.33 5.35 19.57
C GLU A 202 2.03 6.42 18.73
N VAL A 203 1.93 6.36 17.40
CA VAL A 203 2.47 7.42 16.52
C VAL A 203 1.83 8.76 16.83
N LEU A 204 0.50 8.84 16.92
CA LEU A 204 -0.21 10.09 17.21
C LEU A 204 0.15 10.63 18.61
N LYS A 205 0.26 9.75 19.60
CA LYS A 205 0.68 10.09 20.96
C LYS A 205 2.10 10.65 20.95
N LYS A 206 3.04 9.99 20.27
CA LYS A 206 4.43 10.43 20.16
C LYS A 206 4.55 11.81 19.51
N LEU A 207 3.84 12.06 18.41
CA LEU A 207 3.82 13.38 17.76
C LEU A 207 3.38 14.47 18.73
N LYS A 208 2.35 14.21 19.53
CA LYS A 208 1.84 15.14 20.53
C LYS A 208 2.86 15.37 21.67
N GLU A 209 3.44 14.29 22.22
CA GLU A 209 4.45 14.37 23.29
C GLU A 209 5.68 15.19 22.88
N LYS A 210 6.06 15.10 21.60
CA LYS A 210 7.20 15.84 21.04
C LYS A 210 6.87 17.26 20.57
N GLY A 211 5.61 17.68 20.68
CA GLY A 211 5.17 19.00 20.16
C GLY A 211 5.22 19.13 18.65
N LEU A 212 5.17 18.01 17.92
CA LEU A 212 5.20 17.94 16.46
C LEU A 212 3.80 17.89 15.83
N ASP A 213 2.78 17.60 16.63
CA ASP A 213 1.41 17.28 16.20
C ASP A 213 0.75 18.38 15.37
N GLU A 214 0.88 19.65 15.78
CA GLU A 214 0.23 20.77 15.09
C GLU A 214 0.88 21.10 13.73
N ASN A 215 2.10 20.66 13.49
CA ASN A 215 2.82 20.89 12.24
C ASN A 215 3.11 19.58 11.46
N THR A 216 2.32 18.54 11.69
CA THR A 216 2.44 17.27 10.98
C THR A 216 1.11 16.87 10.34
N LEU A 217 1.13 16.72 9.00
CA LEU A 217 0.04 16.08 8.27
C LEU A 217 0.19 14.56 8.39
N VAL A 218 -0.75 13.91 9.05
CA VAL A 218 -0.83 12.45 9.14
C VAL A 218 -1.90 11.94 8.18
N ILE A 219 -1.53 10.99 7.32
CA ILE A 219 -2.47 10.29 6.43
C ILE A 219 -2.45 8.81 6.77
N PHE A 220 -3.64 8.24 6.96
CA PHE A 220 -3.86 6.80 7.07
C PHE A 220 -4.63 6.31 5.85
N SER A 221 -4.13 5.23 5.22
CA SER A 221 -4.78 4.61 4.08
C SER A 221 -4.40 3.14 3.96
N SER A 222 -4.89 2.46 2.92
CA SER A 222 -4.54 1.08 2.56
C SER A 222 -4.09 1.02 1.10
N ASP A 223 -3.39 -0.03 0.70
CA ASP A 223 -2.89 -0.22 -0.67
C ASP A 223 -3.95 -0.83 -1.61
N ASN A 224 -4.91 -1.58 -1.07
CA ASN A 224 -6.01 -2.22 -1.82
C ASN A 224 -7.21 -2.52 -0.92
N GLY A 225 -8.29 -2.97 -1.54
CA GLY A 225 -9.47 -3.48 -0.84
C GLY A 225 -9.22 -4.81 -0.10
N PRO A 226 -10.24 -5.36 0.57
CA PRO A 226 -10.11 -6.58 1.38
C PRO A 226 -9.66 -7.78 0.55
N HIS A 227 -9.03 -8.76 1.21
CA HIS A 227 -8.54 -10.00 0.61
C HIS A 227 -9.14 -11.25 1.28
N GLU A 228 -9.03 -12.40 0.61
CA GLU A 228 -9.46 -13.72 1.09
C GLU A 228 -8.29 -14.69 1.31
N GLU A 229 -7.05 -14.18 1.28
CA GLU A 229 -5.84 -15.00 1.39
C GLU A 229 -5.64 -15.52 2.80
N GLY A 230 -5.04 -16.74 2.92
CA GLY A 230 -4.65 -17.34 4.21
C GLY A 230 -5.80 -17.57 5.19
N GLY A 231 -7.02 -17.79 4.68
CA GLY A 231 -8.21 -18.02 5.51
C GLY A 231 -8.97 -16.75 5.90
N ALA A 232 -8.53 -15.58 5.46
CA ALA A 232 -9.27 -14.33 5.67
C ALA A 232 -10.69 -14.44 5.10
N ASP A 233 -11.64 -13.84 5.79
CA ASP A 233 -13.05 -13.89 5.43
C ASP A 233 -13.61 -12.48 5.24
N PRO A 234 -13.74 -12.02 3.98
CA PRO A 234 -14.23 -10.68 3.70
C PRO A 234 -15.70 -10.46 4.11
N THR A 235 -16.47 -11.52 4.26
CA THR A 235 -17.90 -11.41 4.60
C THR A 235 -18.16 -11.38 6.09
N PHE A 236 -17.36 -12.09 6.89
CA PHE A 236 -17.58 -12.20 8.34
C PHE A 236 -17.62 -10.85 9.07
N PHE A 237 -16.73 -9.93 8.72
CA PHE A 237 -16.68 -8.58 9.30
C PHE A 237 -17.43 -7.53 8.48
N GLY A 238 -18.19 -7.93 7.44
CA GLY A 238 -18.80 -6.99 6.52
C GLY A 238 -17.79 -6.10 5.78
N ARG A 239 -16.57 -6.60 5.53
CA ARG A 239 -15.47 -5.84 4.92
C ARG A 239 -15.72 -5.48 3.46
N ASP A 240 -16.55 -6.26 2.78
CA ASP A 240 -17.07 -5.99 1.46
C ASP A 240 -18.03 -4.78 1.47
N GLY A 241 -18.61 -4.46 2.64
CA GLY A 241 -19.50 -3.33 2.82
C GLY A 241 -20.61 -3.34 1.77
N LYS A 242 -20.77 -2.18 1.08
CA LYS A 242 -21.70 -2.03 -0.06
C LYS A 242 -20.98 -2.12 -1.41
N LEU A 243 -19.70 -2.51 -1.43
CA LEU A 243 -18.87 -2.48 -2.63
C LEU A 243 -18.56 -3.90 -3.08
N ARG A 244 -18.69 -4.16 -4.37
CA ARG A 244 -18.34 -5.43 -4.98
C ARG A 244 -16.84 -5.52 -5.23
N GLY A 245 -16.29 -6.73 -5.09
CA GLY A 245 -14.91 -7.04 -5.42
C GLY A 245 -13.96 -7.02 -4.24
N LEU A 246 -12.81 -7.63 -4.46
CA LEU A 246 -11.73 -7.82 -3.50
C LEU A 246 -10.41 -7.42 -4.13
N LYS A 247 -9.33 -7.42 -3.35
CA LYS A 247 -7.94 -7.32 -3.84
C LYS A 247 -7.76 -8.10 -5.16
N ARG A 248 -7.05 -7.54 -6.12
CA ARG A 248 -6.84 -8.04 -7.50
C ARG A 248 -8.03 -7.86 -8.44
N GLN A 249 -9.09 -7.19 -8.03
CA GLN A 249 -10.25 -6.90 -8.88
C GLN A 249 -10.39 -5.40 -9.07
N CYS A 250 -10.78 -4.99 -10.28
CA CYS A 250 -11.00 -3.57 -10.59
C CYS A 250 -12.40 -3.06 -10.23
N HIS A 251 -13.25 -3.87 -9.59
CA HIS A 251 -14.50 -3.39 -8.98
C HIS A 251 -14.20 -2.46 -7.81
N GLU A 252 -15.16 -1.62 -7.43
CA GLU A 252 -15.01 -0.60 -6.37
C GLU A 252 -14.46 -1.20 -5.06
N GLY A 253 -14.93 -2.40 -4.64
CA GLY A 253 -14.43 -3.06 -3.43
C GLY A 253 -12.97 -3.49 -3.48
N GLY A 254 -12.39 -3.68 -4.68
CA GLY A 254 -10.98 -4.03 -4.82
C GLY A 254 -10.04 -2.83 -4.86
N ILE A 255 -10.54 -1.66 -5.30
CA ILE A 255 -9.73 -0.45 -5.53
C ILE A 255 -10.07 0.72 -4.62
N ARG A 256 -11.27 0.77 -4.04
CA ARG A 256 -11.68 1.82 -3.12
C ARG A 256 -11.19 1.50 -1.71
N ILE A 257 -10.40 2.39 -1.16
CA ILE A 257 -9.67 2.21 0.10
C ILE A 257 -10.07 3.29 1.12
N PRO A 258 -9.92 3.02 2.43
CA PRO A 258 -10.07 4.05 3.43
C PRO A 258 -9.02 5.16 3.23
N PHE A 259 -9.42 6.40 3.52
CA PHE A 259 -8.51 7.53 3.52
C PHE A 259 -8.89 8.48 4.64
N ILE A 260 -7.96 8.71 5.56
CA ILE A 260 -8.13 9.63 6.69
C ILE A 260 -6.94 10.57 6.72
N ALA A 261 -7.20 11.88 6.78
CA ALA A 261 -6.18 12.90 6.91
C ALA A 261 -6.40 13.70 8.20
N ARG A 262 -5.33 13.92 8.96
CA ARG A 262 -5.33 14.68 10.18
C ARG A 262 -4.18 15.68 10.20
N TRP A 263 -4.51 16.94 10.39
CA TRP A 263 -3.54 18.02 10.62
C TRP A 263 -4.21 19.11 11.43
N PRO A 264 -4.00 19.15 12.75
CA PRO A 264 -4.66 20.10 13.63
C PRO A 264 -4.46 21.55 13.18
N GLY A 265 -5.52 22.33 13.18
CA GLY A 265 -5.49 23.72 12.74
C GLY A 265 -5.47 23.96 11.22
N HIS A 266 -5.23 22.93 10.41
CA HIS A 266 -5.11 23.02 8.94
C HIS A 266 -6.18 22.21 8.20
N VAL A 267 -6.35 20.93 8.55
CA VAL A 267 -7.41 20.08 7.99
C VAL A 267 -8.64 20.18 8.88
N PRO A 268 -9.81 20.59 8.35
CA PRO A 268 -11.04 20.71 9.14
C PRO A 268 -11.46 19.40 9.77
N ALA A 269 -11.56 19.36 11.10
CA ALA A 269 -11.90 18.16 11.86
C ALA A 269 -13.35 17.71 11.60
N GLY A 270 -13.58 16.38 11.61
CA GLY A 270 -14.90 15.77 11.49
C GLY A 270 -15.58 15.96 10.13
N LYS A 271 -14.85 16.37 9.09
CA LYS A 271 -15.38 16.52 7.74
C LYS A 271 -15.25 15.24 6.93
N VAL A 272 -16.29 14.95 6.17
CA VAL A 272 -16.29 13.92 5.12
C VAL A 272 -16.32 14.65 3.77
N ASN A 273 -15.59 14.13 2.80
CA ASN A 273 -15.51 14.71 1.46
C ASN A 273 -15.55 13.59 0.42
N ASP A 274 -16.28 13.81 -0.67
CA ASP A 274 -16.48 12.84 -1.76
C ASP A 274 -15.54 13.11 -2.96
N HIS A 275 -14.48 13.89 -2.78
CA HIS A 275 -13.48 14.11 -3.83
C HIS A 275 -12.83 12.81 -4.25
N ILE A 276 -12.85 12.55 -5.57
CA ILE A 276 -12.28 11.34 -6.15
C ILE A 276 -10.80 11.58 -6.40
N CYS A 277 -9.94 10.78 -5.76
CA CYS A 277 -8.49 10.83 -5.89
C CYS A 277 -7.88 9.42 -5.96
N ALA A 278 -6.61 9.36 -6.31
CA ALA A 278 -5.83 8.13 -6.39
C ALA A 278 -4.46 8.30 -5.73
N PHE A 279 -3.70 7.20 -5.52
CA PHE A 279 -2.39 7.26 -4.87
C PHE A 279 -1.38 8.17 -5.57
N TYR A 280 -1.41 8.26 -6.90
CA TYR A 280 -0.51 9.14 -7.63
C TYR A 280 -0.76 10.63 -7.39
N ASP A 281 -1.92 10.98 -6.78
CA ASP A 281 -2.25 12.35 -6.36
C ASP A 281 -1.53 12.76 -5.07
N LEU A 282 -0.99 11.79 -4.31
CA LEU A 282 -0.25 12.08 -3.07
C LEU A 282 1.03 12.88 -3.37
N MET A 283 1.74 12.57 -4.44
CA MET A 283 2.97 13.28 -4.78
C MET A 283 2.73 14.79 -4.98
N PRO A 284 1.85 15.23 -5.91
CA PRO A 284 1.56 16.67 -6.04
C PRO A 284 0.94 17.26 -4.77
N THR A 285 0.14 16.51 -4.03
CA THR A 285 -0.48 16.98 -2.78
C THR A 285 0.56 17.29 -1.72
N PHE A 286 1.52 16.38 -1.50
CA PHE A 286 2.60 16.59 -0.54
C PHE A 286 3.53 17.71 -0.98
N CYS A 287 3.84 17.84 -2.28
CA CYS A 287 4.61 18.96 -2.79
C CYS A 287 3.93 20.30 -2.50
N ASP A 288 2.61 20.41 -2.75
CA ASP A 288 1.85 21.61 -2.46
C ASP A 288 1.80 21.95 -0.96
N VAL A 289 1.55 20.94 -0.12
CA VAL A 289 1.50 21.10 1.34
C VAL A 289 2.87 21.52 1.89
N ALA A 290 3.95 20.94 1.37
CA ALA A 290 5.32 21.27 1.75
C ALA A 290 5.84 22.58 1.11
N GLY A 291 5.06 23.23 0.24
CA GLY A 291 5.48 24.44 -0.47
C GLY A 291 6.56 24.21 -1.54
N ILE A 292 6.74 22.98 -1.98
CA ILE A 292 7.70 22.59 -3.02
C ILE A 292 7.14 22.96 -4.38
N LYS A 293 7.78 23.91 -5.04
CA LYS A 293 7.35 24.43 -6.34
C LYS A 293 8.17 23.88 -7.49
N ASN A 294 7.58 23.82 -8.67
CA ASN A 294 8.25 23.43 -9.92
C ASN A 294 8.92 22.03 -9.89
N TYR A 295 8.46 21.13 -9.00
CA TYR A 295 8.99 19.77 -8.90
C TYR A 295 8.84 19.01 -10.23
N GLU A 296 7.72 19.14 -10.94
CA GLU A 296 7.49 18.53 -12.25
C GLU A 296 8.57 18.94 -13.26
N LYS A 297 8.90 20.23 -13.32
CA LYS A 297 9.96 20.74 -14.22
C LYS A 297 11.34 20.28 -13.78
N LYS A 298 11.62 20.21 -12.46
CA LYS A 298 12.91 19.83 -11.91
C LYS A 298 13.22 18.36 -12.18
N TYR A 299 12.22 17.47 -12.01
CA TYR A 299 12.40 16.01 -12.04
C TYR A 299 11.94 15.37 -13.36
N ARG A 300 11.46 16.15 -14.32
CA ARG A 300 11.07 15.67 -15.65
C ARG A 300 12.31 15.14 -16.40
N ASN A 301 12.24 13.89 -16.83
CA ASN A 301 13.27 13.37 -17.73
C ASN A 301 13.08 13.94 -19.14
N LYS A 302 13.93 14.89 -19.52
CA LYS A 302 13.85 15.59 -20.81
C LYS A 302 14.17 14.71 -22.02
N GLU A 303 14.88 13.60 -21.81
CA GLU A 303 15.33 12.72 -22.90
C GLU A 303 14.26 11.75 -23.37
N LYS A 304 13.27 11.43 -22.49
CA LYS A 304 12.26 10.42 -22.78
C LYS A 304 10.91 10.98 -23.24
N GLU A 305 10.73 12.30 -23.33
CA GLU A 305 9.46 12.99 -23.69
C GLU A 305 8.20 12.50 -22.91
N VAL A 306 8.37 11.74 -21.85
CA VAL A 306 7.28 11.16 -21.07
C VAL A 306 6.99 12.07 -19.88
N ASP A 307 5.73 12.40 -19.71
CA ASP A 307 5.24 13.11 -18.53
C ASP A 307 4.95 12.09 -17.43
N TYR A 308 5.74 12.11 -16.34
CA TYR A 308 5.67 11.12 -15.28
C TYR A 308 4.72 11.49 -14.15
N PHE A 309 4.04 12.61 -14.25
CA PHE A 309 3.22 13.17 -13.19
C PHE A 309 1.74 13.17 -13.59
N ASP A 310 1.07 12.03 -13.34
CA ASP A 310 -0.37 11.88 -13.65
C ASP A 310 -1.27 12.48 -12.56
N GLY A 311 -0.71 12.77 -11.38
CA GLY A 311 -1.47 13.17 -10.21
C GLY A 311 -1.99 14.61 -10.26
N ILE A 312 -3.13 14.82 -9.62
CA ILE A 312 -3.72 16.13 -9.35
C ILE A 312 -3.71 16.37 -7.85
N SER A 313 -3.07 17.46 -7.40
CA SER A 313 -3.06 17.79 -5.98
C SER A 313 -4.48 17.98 -5.44
N PHE A 314 -4.79 17.28 -4.36
CA PHE A 314 -6.01 17.49 -3.57
C PHE A 314 -5.75 18.27 -2.26
N ALA A 315 -4.63 18.97 -2.16
CA ALA A 315 -4.35 19.88 -1.06
C ALA A 315 -5.48 20.92 -0.84
N PRO A 316 -6.12 21.50 -1.89
CA PRO A 316 -7.27 22.37 -1.67
C PRO A 316 -8.42 21.68 -0.94
N THR A 317 -8.75 20.45 -1.27
CA THR A 317 -9.78 19.67 -0.58
C THR A 317 -9.39 19.38 0.87
N LEU A 318 -8.16 18.94 1.13
CA LEU A 318 -7.65 18.73 2.48
C LEU A 318 -7.76 19.97 3.36
N LEU A 319 -7.39 21.11 2.82
CA LEU A 319 -7.38 22.41 3.52
C LEU A 319 -8.75 23.12 3.52
N GLY A 320 -9.83 22.44 3.13
CA GLY A 320 -11.18 22.99 3.13
C GLY A 320 -11.42 24.14 2.15
N LYS A 321 -10.60 24.27 1.09
CA LYS A 321 -10.75 25.30 0.07
C LYS A 321 -11.82 24.93 -0.95
N LYS A 322 -12.48 25.94 -1.53
CA LYS A 322 -13.64 25.74 -2.43
C LYS A 322 -13.30 25.25 -3.84
N LYS A 323 -12.08 25.51 -4.34
CA LYS A 323 -11.70 25.18 -5.72
C LYS A 323 -10.76 23.97 -5.72
N GLN A 324 -11.25 22.85 -6.22
CA GLN A 324 -10.49 21.62 -6.39
C GLN A 324 -10.58 21.16 -7.84
N LYS A 325 -9.43 20.97 -8.49
CA LYS A 325 -9.36 20.35 -9.82
C LYS A 325 -9.73 18.88 -9.72
N GLN A 326 -10.52 18.39 -10.66
CA GLN A 326 -10.95 17.00 -10.73
C GLN A 326 -10.14 16.27 -11.82
N HIS A 327 -10.07 14.95 -11.71
CA HIS A 327 -9.63 14.10 -12.80
C HIS A 327 -10.71 14.01 -13.89
N ASP A 328 -10.31 14.07 -15.15
CA ASP A 328 -11.20 13.78 -16.28
C ASP A 328 -11.57 12.28 -16.31
N PHE A 329 -10.65 11.43 -15.88
CA PHE A 329 -10.85 9.98 -15.72
C PHE A 329 -9.83 9.41 -14.72
N LEU A 330 -10.12 8.22 -14.19
CA LEU A 330 -9.17 7.35 -13.50
C LEU A 330 -9.00 6.04 -14.27
N TYR A 331 -7.80 5.46 -14.23
CA TYR A 331 -7.41 4.30 -15.01
C TYR A 331 -6.69 3.25 -14.18
N TRP A 332 -7.04 1.97 -14.36
CA TRP A 332 -6.42 0.82 -13.70
C TRP A 332 -6.19 -0.33 -14.65
N GLU A 333 -5.10 -1.06 -14.45
CA GLU A 333 -4.84 -2.37 -15.05
C GLU A 333 -4.42 -3.38 -13.98
N PHE A 334 -4.89 -4.61 -14.11
CA PHE A 334 -4.42 -5.71 -13.28
C PHE A 334 -4.30 -7.00 -14.10
N ASN A 335 -3.06 -7.45 -14.32
CA ASN A 335 -2.76 -8.54 -15.26
C ASN A 335 -3.14 -9.93 -14.74
N GLU A 336 -3.00 -10.22 -13.44
CA GLU A 336 -3.32 -11.55 -12.88
C GLU A 336 -4.79 -11.93 -13.11
N THR A 337 -5.69 -10.98 -13.05
CA THR A 337 -7.12 -11.19 -13.34
C THR A 337 -7.51 -10.73 -14.74
N ASN A 338 -6.55 -10.23 -15.51
CA ASN A 338 -6.71 -9.71 -16.86
C ASN A 338 -7.87 -8.70 -16.97
N GLN A 339 -7.73 -7.62 -16.18
CA GLN A 339 -8.73 -6.55 -16.10
C GLN A 339 -8.10 -5.19 -16.41
N ILE A 340 -8.90 -4.35 -17.07
CA ILE A 340 -8.66 -2.91 -17.23
C ILE A 340 -9.91 -2.21 -16.74
N ALA A 341 -9.77 -1.09 -16.04
CA ALA A 341 -10.90 -0.25 -15.68
C ALA A 341 -10.65 1.22 -16.00
N VAL A 342 -11.70 1.90 -16.39
CA VAL A 342 -11.74 3.35 -16.58
C VAL A 342 -12.97 3.89 -15.84
N ARG A 343 -12.77 4.89 -15.00
CA ARG A 343 -13.85 5.65 -14.38
C ARG A 343 -13.83 7.08 -14.92
N MET A 344 -14.98 7.55 -15.34
CA MET A 344 -15.21 8.93 -15.77
C MET A 344 -16.55 9.39 -15.19
N ASP A 345 -16.51 10.39 -14.34
CA ASP A 345 -17.68 10.84 -13.57
C ASP A 345 -18.35 9.68 -12.80
N ASP A 346 -19.63 9.43 -13.08
CA ASP A 346 -20.43 8.36 -12.49
C ASP A 346 -20.31 7.03 -13.25
N TRP A 347 -19.62 7.01 -14.41
CA TRP A 347 -19.50 5.83 -15.26
C TRP A 347 -18.20 5.08 -15.03
N LYS A 348 -18.30 3.76 -14.97
CA LYS A 348 -17.15 2.87 -14.87
C LYS A 348 -17.22 1.72 -15.88
N LEU A 349 -16.23 1.66 -16.74
CA LEU A 349 -16.02 0.54 -17.66
C LEU A 349 -15.00 -0.41 -17.02
N ILE A 350 -15.34 -1.70 -16.96
CA ILE A 350 -14.40 -2.78 -16.63
C ILE A 350 -14.29 -3.68 -17.86
N VAL A 351 -13.08 -3.82 -18.39
CA VAL A 351 -12.77 -4.78 -19.44
C VAL A 351 -12.13 -5.99 -18.80
N LYS A 352 -12.80 -7.15 -18.87
CA LYS A 352 -12.31 -8.42 -18.33
C LYS A 352 -12.05 -9.40 -19.47
N LYS A 353 -10.79 -9.78 -19.66
CA LYS A 353 -10.36 -10.66 -20.77
C LYS A 353 -10.88 -10.15 -22.14
N GLY A 354 -10.78 -8.84 -22.37
CA GLY A 354 -11.21 -8.18 -23.60
C GLY A 354 -12.73 -7.89 -23.71
N LYS A 355 -13.56 -8.38 -22.79
CA LYS A 355 -15.01 -8.13 -22.78
C LYS A 355 -15.33 -6.92 -21.91
N PRO A 356 -16.01 -5.87 -22.43
CA PRO A 356 -16.43 -4.71 -21.68
C PRO A 356 -17.69 -4.98 -20.84
N PHE A 357 -17.74 -4.34 -19.65
CA PHE A 357 -18.89 -4.26 -18.75
C PHE A 357 -18.99 -2.82 -18.27
N LEU A 358 -20.16 -2.22 -18.29
CA LEU A 358 -20.39 -0.82 -17.95
C LEU A 358 -21.32 -0.69 -16.74
N TYR A 359 -20.95 0.13 -15.80
CA TYR A 359 -21.73 0.40 -14.58
C TYR A 359 -21.92 1.90 -14.37
N ASN A 360 -23.07 2.28 -13.80
CA ASN A 360 -23.32 3.64 -13.33
C ASN A 360 -23.22 3.67 -11.81
N LEU A 361 -22.10 4.13 -11.27
CA LEU A 361 -21.79 4.10 -9.84
C LEU A 361 -22.71 4.99 -8.99
N LYS A 362 -23.40 5.93 -9.58
CA LYS A 362 -24.38 6.78 -8.87
C LYS A 362 -25.63 6.02 -8.48
N THR A 363 -26.09 5.10 -9.32
CA THR A 363 -27.32 4.33 -9.12
C THR A 363 -27.05 2.88 -8.74
N ASP A 364 -25.83 2.38 -9.03
CA ASP A 364 -25.41 0.99 -8.82
C ASP A 364 -23.95 0.97 -8.32
N ILE A 365 -23.75 1.38 -7.07
CA ILE A 365 -22.43 1.42 -6.44
C ILE A 365 -21.83 0.02 -6.24
N HIS A 366 -22.67 -1.03 -6.20
CA HIS A 366 -22.26 -2.42 -6.07
C HIS A 366 -21.87 -3.06 -7.41
N GLU A 367 -22.08 -2.38 -8.55
CA GLU A 367 -21.71 -2.87 -9.88
C GLU A 367 -22.40 -4.20 -10.26
N ASP A 368 -23.70 -4.34 -9.92
CA ASP A 368 -24.49 -5.55 -10.19
C ASP A 368 -25.07 -5.57 -11.62
N ASN A 369 -25.40 -4.40 -12.17
CA ASN A 369 -26.15 -4.25 -13.39
C ASN A 369 -25.25 -3.77 -14.53
N ASP A 370 -24.81 -4.71 -15.41
CA ASP A 370 -24.09 -4.36 -16.62
C ASP A 370 -25.06 -3.69 -17.63
N VAL A 371 -24.82 -2.43 -17.92
CA VAL A 371 -25.58 -1.61 -18.86
C VAL A 371 -24.82 -1.30 -20.15
N ALA A 372 -23.80 -2.06 -20.48
CA ALA A 372 -22.98 -1.82 -21.68
C ALA A 372 -23.78 -1.84 -22.99
N LEU A 373 -24.78 -2.70 -23.10
CA LEU A 373 -25.65 -2.78 -24.29
C LEU A 373 -26.61 -1.60 -24.41
N GLN A 374 -26.98 -0.98 -23.29
CA GLN A 374 -27.89 0.16 -23.23
C GLN A 374 -27.18 1.49 -23.53
N HIS A 375 -25.86 1.55 -23.31
CA HIS A 375 -25.04 2.77 -23.45
C HIS A 375 -23.77 2.52 -24.29
N PRO A 376 -23.91 2.08 -25.56
CA PRO A 376 -22.76 1.78 -26.42
C PRO A 376 -21.87 3.00 -26.68
N ASP A 377 -22.44 4.19 -26.72
CA ASP A 377 -21.72 5.46 -26.88
C ASP A 377 -20.77 5.73 -25.72
N ILE A 378 -21.19 5.44 -24.47
CA ILE A 378 -20.35 5.58 -23.27
C ILE A 378 -19.26 4.52 -23.27
N VAL A 379 -19.59 3.27 -23.63
CA VAL A 379 -18.60 2.20 -23.77
C VAL A 379 -17.48 2.62 -24.72
N GLU A 380 -17.83 3.12 -25.92
CA GLU A 380 -16.83 3.57 -26.91
C GLU A 380 -16.00 4.76 -26.40
N LYS A 381 -16.64 5.73 -25.71
CA LYS A 381 -15.93 6.85 -25.10
C LYS A 381 -14.88 6.38 -24.09
N LEU A 382 -15.21 5.42 -23.21
CA LEU A 382 -14.30 4.92 -22.20
C LEU A 382 -13.24 3.96 -22.78
N LYS A 383 -13.59 3.19 -23.82
CA LYS A 383 -12.60 2.40 -24.58
C LYS A 383 -11.54 3.29 -25.23
N LYS A 384 -11.93 4.45 -25.77
CA LYS A 384 -11.00 5.42 -26.34
C LYS A 384 -9.94 5.84 -25.31
N VAL A 385 -10.33 6.09 -24.05
CA VAL A 385 -9.38 6.38 -22.99
C VAL A 385 -8.36 5.25 -22.81
N ILE A 386 -8.80 3.97 -22.86
CA ILE A 386 -7.90 2.82 -22.77
C ILE A 386 -6.84 2.87 -23.86
N PHE A 387 -7.24 3.08 -25.10
CA PHE A 387 -6.30 3.07 -26.24
C PHE A 387 -5.37 4.29 -26.27
N GLU A 388 -5.81 5.44 -25.79
CA GLU A 388 -5.03 6.68 -25.78
C GLU A 388 -4.05 6.77 -24.61
N GLN A 389 -4.40 6.21 -23.44
CA GLN A 389 -3.63 6.39 -22.21
C GLN A 389 -2.71 5.21 -21.91
N ARG A 390 -2.98 4.05 -22.48
CA ARG A 390 -2.20 2.86 -22.19
C ARG A 390 -0.79 2.94 -22.76
N ILE A 391 0.21 2.79 -21.90
CA ILE A 391 1.60 2.55 -22.28
C ILE A 391 1.85 1.03 -22.20
N PRO A 392 2.12 0.34 -23.32
CA PRO A 392 2.42 -1.09 -23.30
C PRO A 392 3.64 -1.40 -22.45
N ASN A 393 3.54 -2.45 -21.62
CA ASN A 393 4.66 -2.91 -20.80
C ASN A 393 4.90 -4.40 -21.08
N PRO A 394 6.15 -4.83 -21.42
CA PRO A 394 6.45 -6.22 -21.76
C PRO A 394 6.26 -7.18 -20.58
N TYR A 395 6.31 -6.68 -19.36
CA TYR A 395 6.14 -7.46 -18.13
C TYR A 395 4.73 -7.45 -17.57
N PHE A 396 3.82 -6.69 -18.19
CA PHE A 396 2.47 -6.49 -17.69
C PHE A 396 1.49 -6.47 -18.86
N SER A 397 0.97 -7.65 -19.20
CA SER A 397 0.06 -7.81 -20.33
C SER A 397 -1.39 -7.95 -19.86
N VAL A 398 -2.30 -7.28 -20.57
CA VAL A 398 -3.76 -7.41 -20.43
C VAL A 398 -4.38 -7.51 -21.81
N THR A 399 -5.54 -8.15 -21.90
CA THR A 399 -6.31 -8.27 -23.16
C THR A 399 -7.15 -7.02 -23.37
N LEU A 400 -6.85 -6.28 -24.42
CA LEU A 400 -7.60 -5.09 -24.81
C LEU A 400 -9.02 -5.44 -25.31
N PRO A 401 -10.00 -4.53 -25.18
CA PRO A 401 -11.29 -4.69 -25.84
C PRO A 401 -11.13 -4.63 -27.35
N LYS A 402 -12.07 -5.21 -28.08
CA LYS A 402 -12.12 -5.03 -29.54
C LYS A 402 -12.37 -3.56 -29.85
N GLN A 403 -11.69 -3.08 -30.88
CA GLN A 403 -11.95 -1.76 -31.46
C GLN A 403 -13.30 -1.72 -32.12
#